data_190248f1ea467c8378d8785de77f833e
#
_entry.id   190248f1ea467c8378d8785de77f833e
#
_cell.length_a   1.000
_cell.length_b   1.000
_cell.length_c   1.000
_cell.angle_alpha   90.00
_cell.angle_beta   90.00
_cell.angle_gamma   90.00
#
_symmetry.space_group_name_H-M   'P 1'
#
loop_
_entity.id
_entity.type
_entity.pdbx_description
1 polymer ?
#
loop_
_entity_poly.entity_id
_entity_poly.type
_entity_poly.pdbx_seq_one_letter_code
_entity_poly.pdbx_strand_id
1 'polypeptide(L)'
;MSVLHFCFVSSLFGPRINSMPYLFFAVEITMYFCRLCNDMNLTIDVGNTLYKFAIFNGNILVEKQLCEKQDVIQHIKQLFVSYPKITHCILSSVGSLTSQAITLLEELTSVHVLSHLSKIPYTNTYKTPETLGPDRIALVAAAAMKFPKKDVLVIDGGSAITYDFLSAENQYIGGSIAPGITMRYKSLHSFTAKLPLLEKTATIAKIGNSTEAAIHSGVIQGVTFEIDGVIHQYKDQYTDLTIILTGGDAHFLRDRLKNDIFANSNFLLEGLNYILELNKD
;
A
#
# COMPACT_ATOMS: atom_id res chain seq x y z
N MET A 1 -4.01 10.95 26.90
CA MET A 1 -3.35 10.18 27.99
C MET A 1 -3.86 10.70 29.32
N SER A 2 -4.59 9.89 30.06
CA SER A 2 -5.24 10.35 31.31
C SER A 2 -4.24 10.39 32.46
N VAL A 3 -4.42 11.35 33.37
CA VAL A 3 -3.63 11.60 34.59
C VAL A 3 -3.46 10.34 35.47
N LEU A 4 -4.36 9.37 35.34
CA LEU A 4 -4.31 8.09 36.05
C LEU A 4 -3.14 7.17 35.62
N HIS A 5 -2.68 7.24 34.38
CA HIS A 5 -1.56 6.39 33.89
C HIS A 5 -0.19 6.90 34.41
N PHE A 6 -0.07 8.21 34.62
CA PHE A 6 1.16 8.79 35.16
C PHE A 6 1.35 8.47 36.65
N CYS A 7 0.27 8.37 37.42
CA CYS A 7 0.31 8.01 38.84
C CYS A 7 0.69 6.54 39.06
N PHE A 8 0.37 5.61 38.16
CA PHE A 8 0.69 4.19 38.32
C PHE A 8 2.19 3.90 38.09
N VAL A 9 2.80 4.60 37.14
CA VAL A 9 4.25 4.44 36.86
C VAL A 9 5.09 5.08 37.97
N SER A 10 4.69 6.21 38.56
CA SER A 10 5.41 6.88 39.63
C SER A 10 5.41 6.08 40.96
N SER A 11 4.39 5.24 41.21
CA SER A 11 4.32 4.42 42.41
C SER A 11 5.23 3.18 42.34
N LEU A 12 5.66 2.75 41.17
CA LEU A 12 6.53 1.58 40.96
C LEU A 12 8.04 1.92 41.07
N PHE A 13 8.47 3.17 40.84
CA PHE A 13 9.87 3.50 40.63
C PHE A 13 10.46 4.58 41.58
N GLY A 14 9.71 5.17 42.51
CA GLY A 14 10.21 6.12 43.47
C GLY A 14 10.83 7.42 42.88
N PRO A 15 11.43 8.32 43.68
CA PRO A 15 11.77 9.68 43.27
C PRO A 15 13.02 9.85 42.36
N ARG A 16 13.56 8.81 41.76
CA ARG A 16 14.77 8.89 40.90
C ARG A 16 14.51 8.96 39.38
N ILE A 17 13.30 9.34 38.96
CA ILE A 17 12.88 9.35 37.54
C ILE A 17 13.50 10.49 36.72
N ASN A 18 14.29 11.39 37.31
CA ASN A 18 14.81 12.58 36.63
C ASN A 18 16.13 12.40 35.85
N SER A 19 16.63 11.17 35.66
CA SER A 19 17.79 10.94 34.81
C SER A 19 17.35 10.49 33.42
N MET A 20 17.87 11.13 32.39
CA MET A 20 17.53 10.94 30.96
C MET A 20 17.44 9.47 30.49
N PRO A 21 18.31 8.52 30.93
CA PRO A 21 18.18 7.11 30.51
C PRO A 21 16.94 6.41 31.10
N TYR A 22 16.45 6.78 32.26
CA TYR A 22 15.24 6.18 32.85
C TYR A 22 13.94 6.67 32.18
N LEU A 23 13.95 7.91 31.69
CA LEU A 23 12.82 8.43 30.90
C LEU A 23 12.69 7.71 29.56
N PHE A 24 13.80 7.44 28.88
CA PHE A 24 13.83 6.66 27.66
C PHE A 24 13.33 5.22 27.88
N PHE A 25 13.80 4.57 28.94
CA PHE A 25 13.39 3.21 29.30
C PHE A 25 11.91 3.14 29.73
N ALA A 26 11.41 4.13 30.45
CA ALA A 26 10.00 4.24 30.82
C ALA A 26 9.10 4.51 29.60
N VAL A 27 9.55 5.32 28.64
CA VAL A 27 8.85 5.57 27.38
C VAL A 27 8.83 4.29 26.51
N GLU A 28 9.94 3.56 26.41
CA GLU A 28 9.98 2.28 25.70
C GLU A 28 9.08 1.22 26.35
N ILE A 29 9.11 1.08 27.68
CA ILE A 29 8.23 0.18 28.41
C ILE A 29 6.77 0.60 28.24
N THR A 30 6.44 1.90 28.31
CA THR A 30 5.07 2.39 28.11
C THR A 30 4.61 2.18 26.67
N MET A 31 5.49 2.37 25.70
CA MET A 31 5.21 2.05 24.28
C MET A 31 5.07 0.53 24.08
N TYR A 32 5.87 -0.29 24.78
CA TYR A 32 5.76 -1.75 24.72
C TYR A 32 4.46 -2.24 25.38
N PHE A 33 4.07 -1.71 26.53
CA PHE A 33 2.79 -2.01 27.20
C PHE A 33 1.59 -1.43 26.42
N CYS A 34 1.70 -0.28 25.80
CA CYS A 34 0.66 0.28 24.92
C CYS A 34 0.46 -0.60 23.67
N ARG A 35 1.55 -1.17 23.12
CA ARG A 35 1.48 -2.20 22.06
C ARG A 35 0.78 -3.48 22.51
N LEU A 36 0.87 -3.82 23.80
CA LEU A 36 0.26 -5.01 24.37
C LEU A 36 -1.22 -4.85 24.75
N CYS A 37 -1.75 -3.63 24.81
CA CYS A 37 -3.11 -3.37 25.33
C CYS A 37 -4.16 -3.04 24.25
N ASN A 38 -3.78 -2.69 23.03
CA ASN A 38 -4.72 -2.31 21.98
C ASN A 38 -5.00 -3.46 21.01
N ASP A 39 -6.26 -3.55 20.58
CA ASP A 39 -6.67 -4.40 19.48
C ASP A 39 -5.85 -4.08 18.23
N MET A 40 -5.49 -5.12 17.49
CA MET A 40 -4.70 -5.02 16.28
C MET A 40 -5.57 -5.28 15.05
N ASN A 41 -5.20 -4.62 13.96
CA ASN A 41 -5.79 -4.84 12.65
C ASN A 41 -4.88 -5.67 11.78
N LEU A 42 -5.48 -6.49 10.96
CA LEU A 42 -4.83 -7.19 9.86
C LEU A 42 -5.33 -6.63 8.53
N THR A 43 -4.42 -6.23 7.66
CA THR A 43 -4.75 -5.91 6.27
C THR A 43 -4.14 -6.95 5.35
N ILE A 44 -4.92 -7.43 4.39
CA ILE A 44 -4.46 -8.42 3.41
C ILE A 44 -4.73 -7.87 2.01
N ASP A 45 -3.65 -7.55 1.31
CA ASP A 45 -3.71 -7.24 -0.12
C ASP A 45 -3.54 -8.54 -0.92
N VAL A 46 -4.60 -8.91 -1.61
CA VAL A 46 -4.72 -10.16 -2.35
C VAL A 46 -4.25 -9.96 -3.78
N GLY A 47 -2.93 -10.00 -3.98
CA GLY A 47 -2.30 -9.83 -5.29
C GLY A 47 -2.34 -11.08 -6.17
N ASN A 48 -2.02 -10.90 -7.46
CA ASN A 48 -1.99 -11.99 -8.44
C ASN A 48 -0.85 -13.00 -8.19
N THR A 49 0.27 -12.57 -7.66
CA THR A 49 1.47 -13.38 -7.45
C THR A 49 1.71 -13.68 -5.98
N LEU A 50 1.65 -12.65 -5.15
CA LEU A 50 1.91 -12.71 -3.71
C LEU A 50 0.79 -12.02 -2.95
N TYR A 51 0.51 -12.51 -1.75
CA TYR A 51 -0.32 -11.82 -0.77
C TYR A 51 0.56 -10.97 0.14
N LYS A 52 0.10 -9.76 0.45
CA LYS A 52 0.78 -8.86 1.39
C LYS A 52 -0.07 -8.75 2.65
N PHE A 53 0.51 -9.12 3.77
CA PHE A 53 -0.09 -9.02 5.08
C PHE A 53 0.55 -7.85 5.83
N ALA A 54 -0.25 -7.05 6.51
CA ALA A 54 0.28 -6.05 7.41
C ALA A 54 -0.54 -5.98 8.70
N ILE A 55 0.16 -5.90 9.82
CA ILE A 55 -0.42 -5.78 11.15
C ILE A 55 -0.28 -4.33 11.60
N PHE A 56 -1.38 -3.76 12.05
CA PHE A 56 -1.44 -2.40 12.55
C PHE A 56 -1.89 -2.36 14.01
N ASN A 57 -1.32 -1.44 14.77
CA ASN A 57 -1.82 -1.01 16.06
C ASN A 57 -2.33 0.43 15.90
N GLY A 58 -3.64 0.60 15.80
CA GLY A 58 -4.24 1.84 15.29
C GLY A 58 -3.69 2.15 13.89
N ASN A 59 -3.06 3.30 13.70
CA ASN A 59 -2.47 3.70 12.41
C ASN A 59 -0.97 3.38 12.29
N ILE A 60 -0.39 2.67 13.26
CA ILE A 60 1.04 2.33 13.27
C ILE A 60 1.23 0.94 12.66
N LEU A 61 1.97 0.86 11.57
CA LEU A 61 2.40 -0.40 10.99
C LEU A 61 3.37 -1.10 11.95
N VAL A 62 2.99 -2.28 12.43
CA VAL A 62 3.80 -3.10 13.35
C VAL A 62 4.69 -4.04 12.56
N GLU A 63 4.12 -4.74 11.58
CA GLU A 63 4.83 -5.69 10.75
C GLU A 63 4.19 -5.80 9.37
N LYS A 64 5.02 -6.15 8.38
CA LYS A 64 4.60 -6.47 7.02
C LYS A 64 5.24 -7.79 6.59
N GLN A 65 4.44 -8.68 6.06
CA GLN A 65 4.85 -9.99 5.60
C GLN A 65 4.37 -10.23 4.18
N LEU A 66 5.13 -11.03 3.42
CA LEU A 66 4.75 -11.51 2.09
C LEU A 66 4.51 -12.99 2.17
N CYS A 67 3.50 -13.49 1.48
CA CYS A 67 3.13 -14.88 1.47
C CYS A 67 2.83 -15.36 0.05
N GLU A 68 3.34 -16.52 -0.32
CA GLU A 68 2.95 -17.20 -1.55
C GLU A 68 1.54 -17.81 -1.38
N LYS A 69 0.81 -17.90 -2.49
CA LYS A 69 -0.59 -18.36 -2.46
C LYS A 69 -0.78 -19.74 -1.83
N GLN A 70 0.14 -20.66 -2.08
CA GLN A 70 0.10 -22.03 -1.56
C GLN A 70 0.25 -22.12 -0.05
N ASP A 71 0.93 -21.15 0.56
CA ASP A 71 1.28 -21.17 1.98
C ASP A 71 0.30 -20.37 2.85
N VAL A 72 -0.73 -19.76 2.24
CA VAL A 72 -1.61 -18.77 2.88
C VAL A 72 -2.28 -19.29 4.16
N ILE A 73 -2.75 -20.53 4.19
CA ILE A 73 -3.44 -21.11 5.35
C ILE A 73 -2.48 -21.27 6.53
N GLN A 74 -1.28 -21.79 6.27
CA GLN A 74 -0.26 -21.94 7.30
C GLN A 74 0.21 -20.58 7.80
N HIS A 75 0.39 -19.63 6.89
CA HIS A 75 0.79 -18.26 7.20
C HIS A 75 -0.22 -17.58 8.11
N ILE A 76 -1.53 -17.65 7.80
CA ILE A 76 -2.59 -17.11 8.65
C ILE A 76 -2.51 -17.72 10.06
N LYS A 77 -2.41 -19.05 10.19
CA LYS A 77 -2.31 -19.71 11.50
C LYS A 77 -1.13 -19.21 12.33
N GLN A 78 0.05 -19.10 11.72
CA GLN A 78 1.26 -18.61 12.38
C GLN A 78 1.14 -17.15 12.80
N LEU A 79 0.52 -16.33 11.96
CA LEU A 79 0.31 -14.91 12.21
C LEU A 79 -0.59 -14.69 13.43
N PHE A 80 -1.71 -15.42 13.56
CA PHE A 80 -2.61 -15.32 14.72
C PHE A 80 -2.00 -15.90 16.00
N VAL A 81 -1.06 -16.86 15.91
CA VAL A 81 -0.25 -17.29 17.07
C VAL A 81 0.70 -16.16 17.52
N SER A 82 1.34 -15.47 16.56
CA SER A 82 2.28 -14.39 16.87
C SER A 82 1.57 -13.10 17.32
N TYR A 83 0.37 -12.86 16.81
CA TYR A 83 -0.43 -11.66 17.07
C TYR A 83 -1.86 -12.02 17.54
N PRO A 84 -2.03 -12.58 18.75
CA PRO A 84 -3.33 -13.04 19.25
C PRO A 84 -4.35 -11.93 19.52
N LYS A 85 -3.94 -10.66 19.35
CA LYS A 85 -4.77 -9.47 19.53
C LYS A 85 -5.36 -8.92 18.23
N ILE A 86 -5.18 -9.62 17.12
CA ILE A 86 -5.87 -9.27 15.88
C ILE A 86 -7.35 -9.55 16.06
N THR A 87 -8.16 -8.48 16.08
CA THR A 87 -9.62 -8.54 16.25
C THR A 87 -10.38 -8.22 14.97
N HIS A 88 -9.74 -7.50 14.04
CA HIS A 88 -10.35 -7.10 12.77
C HIS A 88 -9.38 -7.32 11.61
N CYS A 89 -9.94 -7.73 10.49
CA CYS A 89 -9.21 -7.96 9.24
C CYS A 89 -9.93 -7.29 8.08
N ILE A 90 -9.16 -6.70 7.15
CA ILE A 90 -9.68 -6.26 5.86
C ILE A 90 -8.97 -6.99 4.73
N LEU A 91 -9.77 -7.48 3.79
CA LEU A 91 -9.30 -8.08 2.53
C LEU A 91 -9.50 -7.09 1.38
N SER A 92 -8.48 -6.84 0.57
CA SER A 92 -8.65 -6.04 -0.65
C SER A 92 -9.60 -6.73 -1.65
N SER A 93 -9.55 -8.05 -1.72
CA SER A 93 -10.39 -8.88 -2.59
C SER A 93 -10.45 -10.31 -2.07
N VAL A 94 -11.48 -11.07 -2.46
CA VAL A 94 -11.57 -12.51 -2.23
C VAL A 94 -11.22 -13.36 -3.46
N GLY A 95 -11.05 -12.73 -4.62
CA GLY A 95 -11.02 -13.40 -5.93
C GLY A 95 -9.94 -14.48 -6.14
N SER A 96 -8.85 -14.45 -5.38
CA SER A 96 -7.79 -15.46 -5.45
C SER A 96 -7.51 -16.17 -4.13
N LEU A 97 -8.26 -15.87 -3.07
CA LEU A 97 -8.21 -16.62 -1.81
C LEU A 97 -9.02 -17.92 -1.93
N THR A 98 -8.52 -18.98 -1.31
CA THR A 98 -9.28 -20.22 -1.20
C THR A 98 -10.41 -20.06 -0.19
N SER A 99 -11.55 -20.78 -0.40
CA SER A 99 -12.65 -20.79 0.55
C SER A 99 -12.19 -21.17 1.97
N GLN A 100 -11.23 -22.10 2.09
CA GLN A 100 -10.65 -22.49 3.37
C GLN A 100 -9.93 -21.34 4.08
N ALA A 101 -9.20 -20.48 3.33
CA ALA A 101 -8.51 -19.33 3.92
C ALA A 101 -9.50 -18.27 4.40
N ILE A 102 -10.59 -18.06 3.66
CA ILE A 102 -11.65 -17.13 4.05
C ILE A 102 -12.35 -17.62 5.32
N THR A 103 -12.80 -18.88 5.34
CA THR A 103 -13.45 -19.47 6.53
C THR A 103 -12.53 -19.41 7.75
N LEU A 104 -11.24 -19.74 7.59
CA LEU A 104 -10.29 -19.64 8.69
C LEU A 104 -10.16 -18.21 9.24
N LEU A 105 -10.13 -17.20 8.38
CA LEU A 105 -10.09 -15.80 8.82
C LEU A 105 -11.37 -15.41 9.57
N GLU A 106 -12.55 -15.81 9.06
CA GLU A 106 -13.85 -15.55 9.70
C GLU A 106 -13.99 -16.22 11.05
N GLU A 107 -13.36 -17.40 11.27
CA GLU A 107 -13.31 -18.07 12.56
C GLU A 107 -12.38 -17.37 13.57
N LEU A 108 -11.35 -16.68 13.10
CA LEU A 108 -10.32 -16.08 13.94
C LEU A 108 -10.55 -14.61 14.25
N THR A 109 -11.28 -13.87 13.39
CA THR A 109 -11.38 -12.42 13.50
C THR A 109 -12.62 -11.89 12.75
N SER A 110 -13.03 -10.64 13.02
CA SER A 110 -14.05 -9.95 12.21
C SER A 110 -13.44 -9.57 10.86
N VAL A 111 -14.02 -10.05 9.76
CA VAL A 111 -13.50 -9.85 8.40
C VAL A 111 -14.38 -8.85 7.65
N HIS A 112 -13.75 -7.77 7.15
CA HIS A 112 -14.34 -6.84 6.21
C HIS A 112 -13.75 -7.07 4.81
N VAL A 113 -14.59 -7.33 3.81
CA VAL A 113 -14.16 -7.43 2.41
C VAL A 113 -14.39 -6.07 1.76
N LEU A 114 -13.32 -5.46 1.26
CA LEU A 114 -13.40 -4.17 0.60
C LEU A 114 -14.25 -4.24 -0.67
N SER A 115 -15.20 -3.35 -0.78
CA SER A 115 -16.09 -3.20 -1.94
C SER A 115 -16.44 -1.73 -2.17
N HIS A 116 -17.14 -1.45 -3.26
CA HIS A 116 -17.65 -0.11 -3.55
C HIS A 116 -18.72 0.38 -2.53
N LEU A 117 -19.23 -0.51 -1.68
CA LEU A 117 -20.18 -0.18 -0.60
C LEU A 117 -19.50 0.13 0.73
N SER A 118 -18.21 -0.13 0.85
CA SER A 118 -17.44 0.18 2.06
C SER A 118 -17.44 1.69 2.32
N LYS A 119 -17.50 2.08 3.61
CA LYS A 119 -17.31 3.49 4.00
C LYS A 119 -15.88 3.89 3.67
N ILE A 120 -15.71 5.02 2.99
CA ILE A 120 -14.41 5.55 2.54
C ILE A 120 -14.25 7.01 2.98
N PRO A 121 -13.01 7.52 3.16
CA PRO A 121 -12.76 8.86 3.70
C PRO A 121 -12.81 9.97 2.64
N TYR A 122 -13.36 9.72 1.46
CA TYR A 122 -13.44 10.68 0.35
C TYR A 122 -14.74 10.53 -0.43
N THR A 123 -15.09 11.52 -1.24
CA THR A 123 -16.23 11.46 -2.16
C THR A 123 -15.81 10.77 -3.45
N ASN A 124 -16.40 9.62 -3.75
CA ASN A 124 -16.14 8.92 -5.00
C ASN A 124 -17.04 9.45 -6.12
N THR A 125 -16.46 10.09 -7.13
CA THR A 125 -17.17 10.59 -8.32
C THR A 125 -16.94 9.72 -9.57
N TYR A 126 -16.32 8.55 -9.41
CA TYR A 126 -16.09 7.61 -10.49
C TYR A 126 -17.41 7.08 -11.04
N LYS A 127 -17.60 7.11 -12.37
CA LYS A 127 -18.90 6.82 -13.01
C LYS A 127 -19.38 5.38 -12.83
N THR A 128 -18.46 4.43 -12.63
CA THR A 128 -18.73 3.01 -12.47
C THR A 128 -18.07 2.47 -11.20
N PRO A 129 -18.55 2.90 -10.01
CA PRO A 129 -17.89 2.60 -8.73
C PRO A 129 -17.81 1.08 -8.45
N GLU A 130 -18.76 0.29 -8.98
CA GLU A 130 -18.80 -1.17 -8.86
C GLU A 130 -17.67 -1.89 -9.59
N THR A 131 -17.05 -1.24 -10.59
CA THR A 131 -15.92 -1.78 -11.35
C THR A 131 -14.57 -1.22 -10.91
N LEU A 132 -14.57 -0.28 -9.97
CA LEU A 132 -13.34 0.31 -9.45
C LEU A 132 -12.55 -0.73 -8.66
N GLY A 133 -11.29 -0.94 -9.02
CA GLY A 133 -10.41 -1.88 -8.35
C GLY A 133 -10.25 -1.54 -6.85
N PRO A 134 -10.33 -2.53 -5.97
CA PRO A 134 -10.20 -2.31 -4.53
C PRO A 134 -8.82 -1.75 -4.12
N ASP A 135 -7.78 -2.08 -4.87
CA ASP A 135 -6.45 -1.48 -4.76
C ASP A 135 -6.49 0.04 -4.95
N ARG A 136 -7.18 0.52 -5.98
CA ARG A 136 -7.36 1.94 -6.26
C ARG A 136 -8.18 2.63 -5.17
N ILE A 137 -9.25 1.99 -4.67
CA ILE A 137 -10.05 2.51 -3.54
C ILE A 137 -9.15 2.71 -2.32
N ALA A 138 -8.31 1.73 -1.98
CA ALA A 138 -7.42 1.80 -0.83
C ALA A 138 -6.33 2.87 -0.99
N LEU A 139 -5.74 2.98 -2.18
CA LEU A 139 -4.71 4.00 -2.47
C LEU A 139 -5.24 5.42 -2.32
N VAL A 140 -6.44 5.68 -2.83
CA VAL A 140 -7.10 6.99 -2.68
C VAL A 140 -7.49 7.26 -1.22
N ALA A 141 -7.91 6.25 -0.46
CA ALA A 141 -8.18 6.40 0.97
C ALA A 141 -6.91 6.81 1.75
N ALA A 142 -5.75 6.20 1.43
CA ALA A 142 -4.48 6.61 2.01
C ALA A 142 -4.13 8.07 1.67
N ALA A 143 -4.38 8.48 0.42
CA ALA A 143 -4.16 9.87 -0.03
C ALA A 143 -5.03 10.85 0.75
N ALA A 144 -6.33 10.58 0.86
CA ALA A 144 -7.28 11.41 1.59
C ALA A 144 -6.90 11.61 3.06
N MET A 145 -6.44 10.55 3.71
CA MET A 145 -6.08 10.59 5.13
C MET A 145 -4.72 11.24 5.39
N LYS A 146 -3.74 11.03 4.51
CA LYS A 146 -2.37 11.55 4.73
C LYS A 146 -2.15 12.96 4.21
N PHE A 147 -2.88 13.37 3.19
CA PHE A 147 -2.72 14.65 2.51
C PHE A 147 -4.05 15.43 2.43
N PRO A 148 -4.71 15.73 3.57
CA PRO A 148 -5.99 16.41 3.57
C PRO A 148 -5.85 17.80 2.92
N LYS A 149 -6.85 18.15 2.11
CA LYS A 149 -6.93 19.45 1.38
C LYS A 149 -5.78 19.67 0.39
N LYS A 150 -5.24 18.60 -0.20
CA LYS A 150 -4.23 18.67 -1.26
C LYS A 150 -4.70 17.90 -2.49
N ASP A 151 -4.27 18.40 -3.64
CA ASP A 151 -4.34 17.63 -4.89
C ASP A 151 -3.28 16.54 -4.86
N VAL A 152 -3.69 15.30 -5.02
CA VAL A 152 -2.81 14.14 -4.90
C VAL A 152 -2.94 13.26 -6.13
N LEU A 153 -1.82 12.99 -6.79
CA LEU A 153 -1.69 11.97 -7.82
C LEU A 153 -0.99 10.76 -7.22
N VAL A 154 -1.71 9.64 -7.11
CA VAL A 154 -1.14 8.37 -6.67
C VAL A 154 -0.80 7.54 -7.90
N ILE A 155 0.45 7.08 -7.99
CA ILE A 155 0.97 6.23 -9.06
C ILE A 155 1.35 4.89 -8.44
N ASP A 156 0.65 3.83 -8.82
CA ASP A 156 0.99 2.46 -8.39
C ASP A 156 1.71 1.72 -9.53
N GLY A 157 3.01 1.51 -9.37
CA GLY A 157 3.84 0.72 -10.28
C GLY A 157 3.82 -0.76 -9.92
N GLY A 158 2.80 -1.46 -10.36
CA GLY A 158 2.59 -2.89 -10.15
C GLY A 158 2.53 -3.71 -11.44
N SER A 159 1.69 -4.75 -11.46
CA SER A 159 1.39 -5.54 -12.67
C SER A 159 0.82 -4.67 -13.78
N ALA A 160 -0.08 -3.75 -13.44
CA ALA A 160 -0.41 -2.56 -14.23
C ALA A 160 0.18 -1.33 -13.54
N ILE A 161 0.24 -0.22 -14.23
CA ILE A 161 0.49 1.09 -13.64
C ILE A 161 -0.83 1.81 -13.57
N THR A 162 -1.25 2.21 -12.37
CA THR A 162 -2.43 3.03 -12.19
C THR A 162 -2.05 4.45 -11.80
N TYR A 163 -2.85 5.41 -12.24
CA TYR A 163 -2.75 6.82 -11.90
C TYR A 163 -4.09 7.22 -11.31
N ASP A 164 -4.13 7.62 -10.06
CA ASP A 164 -5.35 7.94 -9.34
C ASP A 164 -5.27 9.35 -8.79
N PHE A 165 -6.24 10.19 -9.15
CA PHE A 165 -6.25 11.59 -8.76
C PHE A 165 -7.36 11.89 -7.75
N LEU A 166 -6.93 12.43 -6.61
CA LEU A 166 -7.76 12.97 -5.53
C LEU A 166 -7.60 14.48 -5.50
N SER A 167 -8.70 15.24 -5.60
CA SER A 167 -8.66 16.70 -5.54
C SER A 167 -8.55 17.22 -4.09
N ALA A 168 -8.12 18.49 -3.95
CA ALA A 168 -8.05 19.18 -2.67
C ALA A 168 -9.42 19.29 -1.96
N GLU A 169 -10.54 19.19 -2.72
CA GLU A 169 -11.91 19.12 -2.20
C GLU A 169 -12.29 17.72 -1.72
N ASN A 170 -11.30 16.81 -1.64
CA ASN A 170 -11.49 15.43 -1.22
C ASN A 170 -12.42 14.61 -2.13
N GLN A 171 -12.33 14.86 -3.44
CA GLN A 171 -13.09 14.13 -4.47
C GLN A 171 -12.16 13.26 -5.30
N TYR A 172 -12.43 11.97 -5.36
CA TYR A 172 -11.77 11.08 -6.31
C TYR A 172 -12.37 11.26 -7.70
N ILE A 173 -11.60 11.85 -8.59
CA ILE A 173 -12.04 12.19 -9.95
C ILE A 173 -11.90 10.99 -10.91
N GLY A 174 -10.94 10.13 -10.64
CA GLY A 174 -10.59 9.01 -11.52
C GLY A 174 -9.10 8.98 -11.84
N GLY A 175 -8.76 8.44 -12.99
CA GLY A 175 -7.37 8.34 -13.40
C GLY A 175 -7.19 7.45 -14.63
N SER A 176 -6.02 6.82 -14.78
CA SER A 176 -5.72 5.96 -15.91
C SER A 176 -5.07 4.65 -15.50
N ILE A 177 -5.11 3.67 -16.40
CA ILE A 177 -4.49 2.36 -16.24
C ILE A 177 -3.61 2.10 -17.45
N ALA A 178 -2.34 1.77 -17.22
CA ALA A 178 -1.37 1.44 -18.25
C ALA A 178 -0.69 0.09 -17.97
N PRO A 179 -0.08 -0.54 -18.97
CA PRO A 179 0.67 -1.77 -18.76
C PRO A 179 1.89 -1.53 -17.86
N GLY A 180 2.10 -2.38 -16.84
CA GLY A 180 3.30 -2.39 -16.02
C GLY A 180 4.54 -2.89 -16.78
N ILE A 181 5.72 -2.76 -16.17
CA ILE A 181 7.01 -3.11 -16.81
C ILE A 181 7.00 -4.56 -17.30
N THR A 182 6.68 -5.51 -16.42
CA THR A 182 6.66 -6.93 -16.76
C THR A 182 5.62 -7.25 -17.86
N MET A 183 4.49 -6.56 -17.85
CA MET A 183 3.45 -6.72 -18.86
C MET A 183 3.95 -6.27 -20.24
N ARG A 184 4.72 -5.16 -20.32
CA ARG A 184 5.32 -4.66 -21.58
C ARG A 184 6.32 -5.66 -22.16
N TYR A 185 7.19 -6.25 -21.34
CA TYR A 185 8.10 -7.31 -21.79
C TYR A 185 7.34 -8.53 -22.31
N LYS A 186 6.35 -9.00 -21.55
CA LYS A 186 5.51 -10.13 -21.96
C LYS A 186 4.76 -9.85 -23.24
N SER A 187 4.23 -8.64 -23.42
CA SER A 187 3.46 -8.29 -24.62
C SER A 187 4.36 -8.32 -25.87
N LEU A 188 5.57 -7.77 -25.82
CA LEU A 188 6.52 -7.82 -26.93
C LEU A 188 6.85 -9.27 -27.34
N HIS A 189 7.06 -10.15 -26.37
CA HIS A 189 7.29 -11.56 -26.64
C HIS A 189 6.04 -12.24 -27.21
N SER A 190 4.88 -12.07 -26.56
CA SER A 190 3.67 -12.82 -26.89
C SER A 190 3.02 -12.40 -28.21
N PHE A 191 3.14 -11.11 -28.59
CA PHE A 191 2.52 -10.58 -29.81
C PHE A 191 3.46 -10.42 -30.99
N THR A 192 4.70 -10.97 -30.89
CA THR A 192 5.65 -11.00 -32.01
C THR A 192 6.27 -12.38 -32.19
N ALA A 193 6.65 -12.72 -33.42
CA ALA A 193 7.13 -14.06 -33.74
C ALA A 193 8.55 -14.37 -33.23
N LYS A 194 9.39 -13.36 -32.96
CA LYS A 194 10.85 -13.55 -32.76
C LYS A 194 11.45 -12.79 -31.57
N LEU A 195 10.68 -11.92 -30.91
CA LEU A 195 11.24 -11.18 -29.79
C LEU A 195 11.35 -12.09 -28.54
N PRO A 196 12.53 -12.12 -27.89
CA PRO A 196 12.73 -12.94 -26.71
C PRO A 196 11.92 -12.40 -25.51
N LEU A 197 11.54 -13.28 -24.59
CA LEU A 197 11.04 -12.88 -23.29
C LEU A 197 12.23 -12.42 -22.44
N LEU A 198 12.20 -11.16 -22.03
CA LEU A 198 13.23 -10.56 -21.19
C LEU A 198 12.64 -10.16 -19.83
N GLU A 199 13.52 -10.06 -18.84
CA GLU A 199 13.21 -9.51 -17.52
C GLU A 199 13.75 -8.10 -17.38
N LYS A 200 13.19 -7.32 -16.45
CA LYS A 200 13.67 -5.96 -16.18
C LYS A 200 15.12 -5.94 -15.73
N THR A 201 15.89 -4.99 -16.24
CA THR A 201 17.29 -4.76 -15.87
C THR A 201 17.49 -3.33 -15.36
N ALA A 202 18.46 -3.17 -14.46
CA ALA A 202 18.81 -1.85 -13.93
C ALA A 202 19.60 -1.02 -14.94
N THR A 203 20.43 -1.66 -15.78
CA THR A 203 21.28 -0.98 -16.75
C THR A 203 20.64 -1.00 -18.12
N ILE A 204 20.37 0.19 -18.68
CA ILE A 204 19.80 0.35 -20.01
C ILE A 204 20.62 1.36 -20.81
N ALA A 205 20.82 1.04 -22.09
CA ALA A 205 21.39 2.00 -23.04
C ALA A 205 20.30 2.97 -23.50
N LYS A 206 20.65 4.24 -23.75
CA LYS A 206 19.71 5.21 -24.35
C LYS A 206 19.29 4.79 -25.76
N ILE A 207 20.20 4.19 -26.51
CA ILE A 207 19.96 3.65 -27.85
C ILE A 207 20.42 2.20 -27.81
N GLY A 208 19.48 1.26 -27.99
CA GLY A 208 19.79 -0.16 -28.07
C GLY A 208 20.41 -0.50 -29.42
N ASN A 209 21.57 -1.16 -29.42
CA ASN A 209 22.30 -1.61 -30.60
C ASN A 209 22.21 -3.13 -30.83
N SER A 210 21.36 -3.82 -30.07
CA SER A 210 20.96 -5.21 -30.25
C SER A 210 19.47 -5.33 -29.99
N THR A 211 18.85 -6.45 -30.37
CA THR A 211 17.42 -6.70 -30.11
C THR A 211 17.08 -6.58 -28.63
N GLU A 212 17.87 -7.22 -27.75
CA GLU A 212 17.65 -7.18 -26.30
C GLU A 212 17.81 -5.76 -25.74
N ALA A 213 18.92 -5.06 -26.12
CA ALA A 213 19.15 -3.69 -25.69
C ALA A 213 18.07 -2.73 -26.19
N ALA A 214 17.53 -2.94 -27.39
CA ALA A 214 16.43 -2.15 -27.94
C ALA A 214 15.10 -2.39 -27.19
N ILE A 215 14.81 -3.65 -26.81
CA ILE A 215 13.64 -3.99 -25.99
C ILE A 215 13.78 -3.33 -24.61
N HIS A 216 14.91 -3.49 -23.93
CA HIS A 216 15.14 -2.85 -22.61
C HIS A 216 15.00 -1.34 -22.69
N SER A 217 15.62 -0.72 -23.68
CA SER A 217 15.54 0.73 -23.94
C SER A 217 14.08 1.17 -24.13
N GLY A 218 13.36 0.52 -25.03
CA GLY A 218 11.96 0.85 -25.34
C GLY A 218 11.02 0.68 -24.16
N VAL A 219 11.13 -0.42 -23.42
CA VAL A 219 10.25 -0.70 -22.28
C VAL A 219 10.54 0.26 -21.12
N ILE A 220 11.79 0.37 -20.68
CA ILE A 220 12.13 1.12 -19.46
C ILE A 220 12.07 2.62 -19.69
N GLN A 221 12.65 3.14 -20.79
CA GLN A 221 12.54 4.56 -21.09
C GLN A 221 11.10 4.95 -21.43
N GLY A 222 10.39 4.09 -22.17
CA GLY A 222 8.99 4.32 -22.52
C GLY A 222 8.12 4.51 -21.28
N VAL A 223 8.23 3.63 -20.29
CA VAL A 223 7.50 3.74 -19.02
C VAL A 223 7.92 4.99 -18.22
N THR A 224 9.22 5.30 -18.21
CA THR A 224 9.71 6.48 -17.49
C THR A 224 9.15 7.78 -18.12
N PHE A 225 9.19 7.88 -19.45
CA PHE A 225 8.67 9.05 -20.17
C PHE A 225 7.15 9.18 -20.05
N GLU A 226 6.43 8.05 -20.03
CA GLU A 226 5.00 8.04 -19.80
C GLU A 226 4.66 8.62 -18.43
N ILE A 227 5.32 8.13 -17.36
CA ILE A 227 5.07 8.61 -16.00
C ILE A 227 5.42 10.09 -15.86
N ASP A 228 6.61 10.51 -16.33
CA ASP A 228 7.01 11.92 -16.31
C ASP A 228 6.04 12.81 -17.11
N GLY A 229 5.56 12.33 -18.27
CA GLY A 229 4.58 13.04 -19.09
C GLY A 229 3.23 13.18 -18.40
N VAL A 230 2.73 12.13 -17.76
CA VAL A 230 1.48 12.18 -16.98
C VAL A 230 1.63 13.14 -15.81
N ILE A 231 2.72 13.07 -15.05
CA ILE A 231 2.97 14.02 -13.95
C ILE A 231 2.98 15.46 -14.45
N HIS A 232 3.62 15.72 -15.58
CA HIS A 232 3.70 17.05 -16.17
C HIS A 232 2.30 17.57 -16.54
N GLN A 233 1.49 16.73 -17.20
CA GLN A 233 0.11 17.08 -17.56
C GLN A 233 -0.74 17.46 -16.35
N TYR A 234 -0.59 16.76 -15.20
CA TYR A 234 -1.30 17.12 -13.97
C TYR A 234 -0.73 18.41 -13.34
N LYS A 235 0.59 18.61 -13.34
CA LYS A 235 1.22 19.84 -12.82
C LYS A 235 0.82 21.09 -13.59
N ASP A 236 0.51 20.98 -14.87
CA ASP A 236 0.02 22.10 -15.69
C ASP A 236 -1.37 22.59 -15.22
N GLN A 237 -2.15 21.72 -14.57
CA GLN A 237 -3.51 22.02 -14.09
C GLN A 237 -3.56 22.28 -12.58
N TYR A 238 -2.67 21.65 -11.80
CA TYR A 238 -2.67 21.66 -10.35
C TYR A 238 -1.31 22.08 -9.80
N THR A 239 -1.21 23.34 -9.35
CA THR A 239 0.08 23.98 -9.01
C THR A 239 0.75 23.40 -7.74
N ASP A 240 -0.01 22.90 -6.78
CA ASP A 240 0.50 22.29 -5.52
C ASP A 240 0.22 20.77 -5.49
N LEU A 241 0.55 20.08 -6.58
CA LEU A 241 0.30 18.67 -6.74
C LEU A 241 1.28 17.83 -5.88
N THR A 242 0.74 17.02 -4.99
CA THR A 242 1.49 15.99 -4.28
C THR A 242 1.51 14.71 -5.11
N ILE A 243 2.70 14.13 -5.32
CA ILE A 243 2.87 12.92 -6.13
C ILE A 243 3.33 11.79 -5.23
N ILE A 244 2.58 10.71 -5.22
CA ILE A 244 2.88 9.48 -4.48
C ILE A 244 3.22 8.37 -5.48
N LEU A 245 4.34 7.69 -5.25
CA LEU A 245 4.73 6.50 -6.01
C LEU A 245 4.75 5.29 -5.08
N THR A 246 4.00 4.27 -5.44
CA THR A 246 3.89 3.01 -4.71
C THR A 246 3.96 1.82 -5.65
N GLY A 247 3.76 0.61 -5.12
CA GLY A 247 3.83 -0.63 -5.89
C GLY A 247 5.19 -1.31 -5.88
N GLY A 248 5.24 -2.48 -6.51
CA GLY A 248 6.44 -3.32 -6.52
C GLY A 248 7.61 -2.75 -7.31
N ASP A 249 7.34 -1.90 -8.29
CA ASP A 249 8.33 -1.24 -9.12
C ASP A 249 8.66 0.19 -8.66
N ALA A 250 8.10 0.66 -7.53
CA ALA A 250 8.27 2.03 -7.06
C ALA A 250 9.74 2.44 -6.88
N HIS A 251 10.55 1.62 -6.22
CA HIS A 251 11.98 1.92 -6.02
C HIS A 251 12.75 1.96 -7.35
N PHE A 252 12.44 1.03 -8.26
CA PHE A 252 13.07 0.97 -9.57
C PHE A 252 12.72 2.20 -10.43
N LEU A 253 11.47 2.66 -10.36
CA LEU A 253 10.98 3.80 -11.12
C LEU A 253 11.46 5.13 -10.52
N ARG A 254 11.41 5.29 -9.18
CA ARG A 254 11.79 6.51 -8.48
C ARG A 254 13.15 7.05 -8.94
N ASP A 255 14.15 6.16 -9.04
CA ASP A 255 15.52 6.54 -9.35
C ASP A 255 15.71 6.97 -10.83
N ARG A 256 14.66 6.87 -11.64
CA ARG A 256 14.62 7.21 -13.08
C ARG A 256 13.76 8.41 -13.41
N LEU A 257 12.81 8.72 -12.54
CA LEU A 257 11.91 9.84 -12.72
C LEU A 257 12.59 11.16 -12.34
N LYS A 258 12.18 12.24 -13.01
CA LYS A 258 12.77 13.58 -12.81
C LYS A 258 11.99 14.44 -11.81
N ASN A 259 10.87 13.97 -11.37
CA ASN A 259 9.97 14.71 -10.50
C ASN A 259 10.25 14.40 -9.02
N ASP A 260 9.95 15.37 -8.14
CA ASP A 260 9.92 15.15 -6.69
C ASP A 260 8.70 14.27 -6.36
N ILE A 261 8.97 13.09 -5.80
CA ILE A 261 7.98 12.05 -5.57
C ILE A 261 8.15 11.47 -4.18
N PHE A 262 7.06 11.34 -3.44
CA PHE A 262 7.03 10.60 -2.19
C PHE A 262 6.84 9.10 -2.48
N ALA A 263 7.90 8.30 -2.31
CA ALA A 263 7.82 6.86 -2.46
C ALA A 263 7.40 6.19 -1.15
N ASN A 264 6.29 5.43 -1.15
CA ASN A 264 5.81 4.68 0.00
C ASN A 264 5.29 3.30 -0.42
N SER A 265 6.07 2.26 -0.15
CA SER A 265 5.73 0.87 -0.50
C SER A 265 4.60 0.24 0.36
N ASN A 266 4.15 0.93 1.40
CA ASN A 266 3.09 0.47 2.30
C ASN A 266 1.78 1.23 2.09
N PHE A 267 1.73 2.15 1.12
CA PHE A 267 0.63 3.10 0.94
C PHE A 267 -0.73 2.42 0.78
N LEU A 268 -0.78 1.32 0.02
CA LEU A 268 -1.99 0.52 -0.16
C LEU A 268 -2.45 -0.12 1.15
N LEU A 269 -1.52 -0.73 1.92
CA LEU A 269 -1.84 -1.40 3.19
C LEU A 269 -2.32 -0.40 4.25
N GLU A 270 -1.72 0.80 4.27
CA GLU A 270 -2.18 1.90 5.11
C GLU A 270 -3.60 2.35 4.72
N GLY A 271 -3.89 2.45 3.43
CA GLY A 271 -5.23 2.76 2.93
C GLY A 271 -6.27 1.72 3.32
N LEU A 272 -5.93 0.43 3.21
CA LEU A 272 -6.79 -0.64 3.71
C LEU A 272 -7.07 -0.49 5.20
N ASN A 273 -6.04 -0.20 6.01
CA ASN A 273 -6.23 -0.01 7.46
C ASN A 273 -7.14 1.18 7.77
N TYR A 274 -7.01 2.30 7.05
CA TYR A 274 -7.89 3.45 7.23
C TYR A 274 -9.34 3.11 6.90
N ILE A 275 -9.57 2.37 5.82
CA ILE A 275 -10.92 1.91 5.46
C ILE A 275 -11.46 0.95 6.54
N LEU A 276 -10.65 0.02 7.04
CA LEU A 276 -11.06 -0.87 8.12
C LEU A 276 -11.52 -0.10 9.35
N GLU A 277 -10.77 0.91 9.79
CA GLU A 277 -11.13 1.75 10.94
C GLU A 277 -12.50 2.44 10.76
N LEU A 278 -12.87 2.82 9.53
CA LEU A 278 -14.17 3.42 9.23
C LEU A 278 -15.33 2.40 9.17
N ASN A 279 -15.02 1.11 9.04
CA ASN A 279 -16.00 0.03 8.85
C ASN A 279 -16.04 -0.96 10.03
N LYS A 280 -15.35 -0.67 11.12
CA LYS A 280 -15.54 -1.37 12.39
C LYS A 280 -16.90 -0.98 12.97
N ASP A 281 -17.61 -1.96 13.49
CA ASP A 281 -18.85 -1.79 14.22
C ASP A 281 -18.58 -1.46 15.70
#